data_03f01ecfb4b6be7a2b1a572d7665fcb7
#
_entry.id   03f01ecfb4b6be7a2b1a572d7665fcb7
#
_cell.length_a   1.000
_cell.length_b   1.000
_cell.length_c   1.000
_cell.angle_alpha   90.00
_cell.angle_beta   90.00
_cell.angle_gamma   90.00
#
_symmetry.space_group_name_H-M   'P 1'
#
loop_
_entity.id
_entity.type
_entity.pdbx_description
1 polymer ?
#
loop_
_entity_poly.entity_id
_entity_poly.type
_entity_poly.pdbx_seq_one_letter_code
_entity_poly.pdbx_strand_id
1 'polypeptide(L)'
;AGSPLVAIDTFVANTDARRQVDVRRISLKLPVETAGSGAIVQAGEKDASRGWVSLDGLSAGVDSFREQYPKALRWSPRDLSIDLWAPEGGTYEWIQGVGKTHRIALWFGPAQADAALLAHGPVLALAGAEWYAASGAFGPVATAARSPLPAVEKTLKAHMDDTVVGKAGLGFENYGDHSSSGYVKGSYLWDNNEYDLPAGAMIHFVRTGDRAALRLGLASALHY
;
A
#
# COMPACT_ATOMS: atom_id res chain seq x y z
N ALA A 1 -21.55 -23.04 1.06
CA ALA A 1 -20.12 -23.24 0.85
C ALA A 1 -19.41 -21.93 1.14
N GLY A 2 -18.36 -21.97 1.96
CA GLY A 2 -17.55 -20.79 2.30
C GLY A 2 -16.60 -20.43 1.14
N SER A 3 -16.07 -19.21 1.18
CA SER A 3 -15.00 -18.81 0.28
C SER A 3 -13.68 -19.50 0.68
N PRO A 4 -12.87 -20.00 -0.25
CA PRO A 4 -11.54 -20.48 0.05
C PRO A 4 -10.54 -19.35 0.37
N LEU A 5 -10.97 -18.10 0.26
CA LEU A 5 -10.16 -16.92 0.56
C LEU A 5 -10.31 -16.54 2.04
N VAL A 6 -9.18 -16.37 2.71
CA VAL A 6 -9.07 -15.75 4.05
C VAL A 6 -8.27 -14.48 3.91
N ALA A 7 -8.86 -13.35 4.27
CA ALA A 7 -8.16 -12.06 4.39
C ALA A 7 -7.83 -11.81 5.86
N ILE A 8 -6.61 -11.41 6.12
CA ILE A 8 -6.10 -11.09 7.45
C ILE A 8 -5.61 -9.65 7.42
N ASP A 9 -6.30 -8.76 8.10
CA ASP A 9 -5.82 -7.42 8.38
C ASP A 9 -5.07 -7.45 9.72
N THR A 10 -3.80 -7.09 9.69
CA THR A 10 -2.96 -7.05 10.89
C THR A 10 -2.51 -5.63 11.16
N PHE A 11 -2.59 -5.22 12.41
CA PHE A 11 -2.01 -3.97 12.88
C PHE A 11 -0.89 -4.30 13.86
N VAL A 12 0.28 -3.75 13.61
CA VAL A 12 1.46 -3.89 14.45
C VAL A 12 1.93 -2.49 14.86
N ALA A 13 2.19 -2.30 16.15
CA ALA A 13 2.61 -1.01 16.68
C ALA A 13 3.66 -1.18 17.79
N ASN A 14 4.55 -0.21 17.92
CA ASN A 14 5.43 -0.13 19.07
C ASN A 14 4.72 0.55 20.25
N THR A 15 4.35 -0.23 21.25
CA THR A 15 3.76 0.23 22.52
C THR A 15 4.75 0.14 23.69
N ASP A 16 6.01 -0.16 23.43
CA ASP A 16 7.05 -0.28 24.46
C ASP A 16 7.27 1.07 25.16
N ALA A 17 7.47 1.05 26.48
CA ALA A 17 7.74 2.26 27.26
C ALA A 17 9.09 2.92 26.89
N ARG A 18 10.00 2.19 26.27
CA ARG A 18 11.17 2.74 25.62
C ARG A 18 10.71 3.52 24.39
N ARG A 19 11.28 4.69 24.17
CA ARG A 19 10.91 5.53 23.04
C ARG A 19 11.17 4.86 21.68
N GLN A 20 12.04 3.89 21.64
CA GLN A 20 12.49 3.22 20.43
C GLN A 20 12.83 1.77 20.74
N VAL A 21 12.49 0.88 19.83
CA VAL A 21 12.92 -0.52 19.82
C VAL A 21 13.52 -0.87 18.47
N ASP A 22 14.57 -1.66 18.49
CA ASP A 22 15.22 -2.18 17.30
C ASP A 22 14.56 -3.48 16.88
N VAL A 23 13.96 -3.47 15.67
CA VAL A 23 13.28 -4.62 15.11
C VAL A 23 14.05 -5.13 13.91
N ARG A 24 14.35 -6.42 13.89
CA ARG A 24 15.05 -7.09 12.78
C ARG A 24 14.13 -7.89 11.89
N ARG A 25 12.94 -8.24 12.39
CA ARG A 25 11.96 -9.00 11.65
C ARG A 25 10.58 -8.88 12.26
N ILE A 26 9.56 -8.72 11.40
CA ILE A 26 8.14 -8.86 11.75
C ILE A 26 7.58 -9.90 10.79
N SER A 27 7.09 -11.02 11.31
CA SER A 27 6.60 -12.10 10.44
C SER A 27 5.41 -12.86 11.01
N LEU A 28 4.51 -13.27 10.12
CA LEU A 28 3.51 -14.29 10.36
C LEU A 28 4.08 -15.62 9.83
N LYS A 29 4.07 -16.65 10.66
CA LYS A 29 4.44 -18.01 10.26
C LYS A 29 3.25 -18.93 10.27
N LEU A 30 3.10 -19.67 9.18
CA LEU A 30 2.06 -20.68 9.01
C LEU A 30 2.73 -22.06 8.86
N PRO A 31 2.37 -23.05 9.69
CA PRO A 31 2.78 -24.41 9.44
C PRO A 31 2.06 -24.91 8.17
N VAL A 32 2.82 -25.39 7.22
CA VAL A 32 2.31 -25.91 5.95
C VAL A 32 3.10 -27.16 5.57
N GLU A 33 2.46 -28.08 4.89
CA GLU A 33 3.14 -29.19 4.24
C GLU A 33 3.13 -28.93 2.73
N THR A 34 4.29 -28.70 2.15
CA THR A 34 4.42 -28.43 0.71
C THR A 34 5.42 -29.37 0.08
N ALA A 35 5.14 -29.79 -1.14
CA ALA A 35 6.13 -30.51 -1.96
C ALA A 35 7.13 -29.49 -2.55
N GLY A 36 8.42 -29.67 -2.30
CA GLY A 36 9.46 -28.89 -2.98
C GLY A 36 10.53 -28.29 -2.06
N SER A 37 11.60 -27.82 -2.68
CA SER A 37 12.65 -27.05 -2.02
C SER A 37 12.14 -25.64 -1.69
N GLY A 38 12.51 -25.13 -0.52
CA GLY A 38 12.15 -23.77 -0.12
C GLY A 38 12.64 -22.70 -1.10
N ALA A 39 11.92 -21.61 -1.17
CA ALA A 39 12.27 -20.46 -1.99
C ALA A 39 11.88 -19.14 -1.30
N ILE A 40 12.28 -18.03 -1.88
CA ILE A 40 12.05 -16.69 -1.36
C ILE A 40 11.60 -15.78 -2.49
N VAL A 41 10.53 -15.02 -2.23
CA VAL A 41 10.15 -13.85 -3.02
C VAL A 41 10.35 -12.63 -2.14
N GLN A 42 11.16 -11.69 -2.57
CA GLN A 42 11.49 -10.48 -1.81
C GLN A 42 10.93 -9.24 -2.47
N ALA A 43 10.64 -8.22 -1.65
CA ALA A 43 10.36 -6.87 -2.10
C ALA A 43 11.54 -5.96 -1.76
N GLY A 44 11.98 -5.21 -2.76
CA GLY A 44 12.94 -4.14 -2.63
C GLY A 44 12.47 -2.94 -3.43
N GLU A 45 13.11 -1.79 -3.24
CA GLU A 45 12.75 -0.55 -3.94
C GLU A 45 12.70 -0.71 -5.46
N LYS A 46 13.60 -1.53 -6.00
CA LYS A 46 13.73 -1.79 -7.46
C LYS A 46 13.06 -3.08 -7.92
N ASP A 47 12.48 -3.83 -6.99
CA ASP A 47 11.91 -5.15 -7.30
C ASP A 47 10.44 -5.00 -7.71
N ALA A 48 10.08 -5.59 -8.84
CA ALA A 48 8.72 -5.60 -9.39
C ALA A 48 7.87 -6.78 -8.91
N SER A 49 8.30 -7.51 -7.87
CA SER A 49 7.58 -8.66 -7.33
C SER A 49 6.15 -8.28 -6.92
N ARG A 50 5.19 -9.12 -7.30
CA ARG A 50 3.77 -8.91 -6.97
C ARG A 50 3.39 -9.38 -5.56
N GLY A 51 4.34 -9.88 -4.78
CA GLY A 51 4.06 -10.32 -3.40
C GLY A 51 3.05 -11.46 -3.29
N TRP A 52 3.11 -12.41 -4.22
CA TRP A 52 2.24 -13.57 -4.26
C TRP A 52 3.03 -14.86 -4.51
N VAL A 53 2.70 -15.89 -3.78
CA VAL A 53 3.23 -17.25 -3.98
C VAL A 53 2.09 -18.25 -4.02
N SER A 54 2.25 -19.28 -4.85
CA SER A 54 1.35 -20.44 -4.87
C SER A 54 2.12 -21.71 -4.54
N LEU A 55 1.64 -22.37 -3.52
CA LEU A 55 2.11 -23.67 -3.05
C LEU A 55 1.04 -24.72 -3.39
N ASP A 56 1.34 -25.99 -3.14
CA ASP A 56 0.34 -27.04 -3.34
C ASP A 56 -0.83 -26.86 -2.34
N GLY A 57 -1.99 -26.52 -2.86
CA GLY A 57 -3.21 -26.31 -2.08
C GLY A 57 -3.29 -25.02 -1.25
N LEU A 58 -2.25 -24.17 -1.26
CA LEU A 58 -2.23 -22.88 -0.56
C LEU A 58 -1.54 -21.82 -1.40
N SER A 59 -2.19 -20.68 -1.55
CA SER A 59 -1.52 -19.49 -2.07
C SER A 59 -1.56 -18.37 -1.03
N ALA A 60 -0.55 -17.53 -1.02
CA ALA A 60 -0.44 -16.41 -0.09
C ALA A 60 0.05 -15.15 -0.78
N GLY A 61 -0.48 -14.01 -0.36
CA GLY A 61 -0.08 -12.71 -0.86
C GLY A 61 -0.16 -11.63 0.20
N VAL A 62 0.55 -10.54 -0.02
CA VAL A 62 0.54 -9.37 0.85
C VAL A 62 0.26 -8.14 0.01
N ASP A 63 -0.71 -7.35 0.42
CA ASP A 63 -1.02 -6.08 -0.23
C ASP A 63 0.15 -5.11 -0.12
N SER A 64 0.29 -4.26 -1.15
CA SER A 64 1.35 -3.25 -1.21
C SER A 64 2.74 -3.83 -0.90
N PHE A 65 3.01 -5.02 -1.46
CA PHE A 65 4.21 -5.80 -1.15
C PHE A 65 5.49 -5.07 -1.51
N ARG A 66 5.54 -4.52 -2.74
CA ARG A 66 6.68 -3.73 -3.21
C ARG A 66 6.69 -2.36 -2.56
N GLU A 67 5.53 -1.73 -2.50
CA GLU A 67 5.37 -0.34 -2.04
C GLU A 67 5.82 -0.17 -0.59
N GLN A 68 5.58 -1.19 0.24
CA GLN A 68 5.98 -1.21 1.65
C GLN A 68 7.19 -2.14 1.90
N TYR A 69 8.19 -2.11 1.01
CA TYR A 69 9.42 -2.88 1.25
C TYR A 69 10.11 -2.45 2.57
N PRO A 70 10.95 -3.32 3.18
CA PRO A 70 11.30 -4.68 2.77
C PRO A 70 10.26 -5.70 3.25
N LYS A 71 9.71 -6.44 2.32
CA LYS A 71 8.83 -7.59 2.61
C LYS A 71 9.38 -8.86 1.98
N ALA A 72 9.01 -10.03 2.50
CA ALA A 72 9.35 -11.28 1.86
C ALA A 72 8.29 -12.35 2.11
N LEU A 73 8.13 -13.24 1.13
CA LEU A 73 7.42 -14.50 1.27
C LEU A 73 8.45 -15.61 1.17
N ARG A 74 8.58 -16.42 2.21
CA ARG A 74 9.54 -17.52 2.30
C ARG A 74 8.80 -18.81 2.61
N TRP A 75 9.11 -19.86 1.92
CA TRP A 75 8.53 -21.17 2.21
C TRP A 75 9.58 -22.26 2.24
N SER A 76 9.30 -23.24 3.03
CA SER A 76 10.00 -24.50 3.16
C SER A 76 8.99 -25.64 3.09
N PRO A 77 9.41 -26.90 3.06
CA PRO A 77 8.47 -28.02 3.11
C PRO A 77 7.55 -28.04 4.35
N ARG A 78 7.86 -27.26 5.40
CA ARG A 78 7.16 -27.30 6.68
C ARG A 78 6.54 -25.98 7.11
N ASP A 79 6.91 -24.87 6.46
CA ASP A 79 6.42 -23.54 6.88
C ASP A 79 6.34 -22.57 5.69
N LEU A 80 5.40 -21.64 5.79
CA LEU A 80 5.33 -20.41 5.03
C LEU A 80 5.53 -19.24 6.01
N SER A 81 6.52 -18.40 5.75
CA SER A 81 6.77 -17.17 6.49
C SER A 81 6.45 -15.96 5.63
N ILE A 82 5.59 -15.11 6.14
CA ILE A 82 5.19 -13.84 5.53
C ILE A 82 5.88 -12.75 6.33
N ASP A 83 6.97 -12.21 5.80
CA ASP A 83 7.74 -11.16 6.45
C ASP A 83 7.15 -9.80 6.08
N LEU A 84 6.61 -9.11 7.05
CA LEU A 84 6.12 -7.74 6.93
C LEU A 84 7.27 -6.73 7.03
N TRP A 85 8.28 -7.03 7.84
CA TRP A 85 9.62 -6.48 7.80
C TRP A 85 10.61 -7.63 7.65
N ALA A 86 11.25 -7.70 6.50
CA ALA A 86 12.21 -8.75 6.22
C ALA A 86 13.61 -8.42 6.75
N PRO A 87 14.41 -9.43 7.18
CA PRO A 87 15.75 -9.20 7.71
C PRO A 87 16.69 -8.49 6.74
N GLU A 88 16.45 -8.59 5.45
CA GLU A 88 17.22 -7.92 4.40
C GLU A 88 17.12 -6.39 4.45
N GLY A 89 16.09 -5.85 5.12
CA GLY A 89 15.97 -4.43 5.43
C GLY A 89 16.88 -3.95 6.55
N GLY A 90 17.59 -4.87 7.19
CA GLY A 90 18.42 -4.54 8.36
C GLY A 90 17.62 -4.31 9.64
N THR A 91 18.15 -3.49 10.51
CA THR A 91 17.46 -3.11 11.74
C THR A 91 16.56 -1.91 11.49
N TYR A 92 15.30 -2.04 11.87
CA TYR A 92 14.33 -0.95 11.86
C TYR A 92 14.22 -0.35 13.26
N GLU A 93 14.52 0.93 13.36
CA GLU A 93 14.37 1.71 14.58
C GLU A 93 12.91 2.15 14.75
N TRP A 94 12.14 1.36 15.50
CA TRP A 94 10.71 1.59 15.62
C TRP A 94 10.39 2.51 16.78
N ILE A 95 9.91 3.71 16.44
CA ILE A 95 9.55 4.74 17.43
C ILE A 95 8.24 4.38 18.12
N GLN A 96 8.12 4.70 19.40
CA GLN A 96 6.91 4.48 20.19
C GLN A 96 5.72 5.23 19.57
N GLY A 97 4.58 4.54 19.50
CA GLY A 97 3.34 5.08 18.94
C GLY A 97 3.19 4.87 17.43
N VAL A 98 4.28 4.57 16.72
CA VAL A 98 4.19 4.26 15.28
C VAL A 98 3.59 2.88 15.10
N GLY A 99 2.58 2.78 14.24
CA GLY A 99 1.93 1.53 13.88
C GLY A 99 1.79 1.38 12.37
N LYS A 100 1.65 0.14 11.92
CA LYS A 100 1.42 -0.19 10.50
C LYS A 100 0.36 -1.26 10.36
N THR A 101 -0.52 -1.04 9.39
CA THR A 101 -1.52 -2.01 8.96
C THR A 101 -1.03 -2.75 7.72
N HIS A 102 -1.21 -4.06 7.71
CA HIS A 102 -0.92 -4.90 6.56
C HIS A 102 -2.09 -5.81 6.29
N ARG A 103 -2.37 -6.04 5.00
CA ARG A 103 -3.36 -7.02 4.55
C ARG A 103 -2.65 -8.21 3.94
N ILE A 104 -3.03 -9.40 4.41
CA ILE A 104 -2.55 -10.69 3.93
C ILE A 104 -3.73 -11.45 3.37
N ALA A 105 -3.59 -12.04 2.21
CA ALA A 105 -4.57 -12.93 1.62
C ALA A 105 -4.02 -14.34 1.56
N LEU A 106 -4.82 -15.30 2.04
CA LEU A 106 -4.55 -16.73 1.94
C LEU A 106 -5.67 -17.36 1.11
N TRP A 107 -5.29 -18.13 0.11
CA TRP A 107 -6.23 -18.90 -0.72
C TRP A 107 -5.99 -20.38 -0.53
N PHE A 108 -6.99 -21.10 -0.03
CA PHE A 108 -6.95 -22.54 0.19
C PHE A 108 -7.61 -23.27 -0.99
N GLY A 109 -6.82 -23.94 -1.79
CA GLY A 109 -7.27 -24.66 -2.98
C GLY A 109 -6.28 -24.56 -4.14
N PRO A 110 -6.66 -25.05 -5.33
CA PRO A 110 -5.82 -24.96 -6.51
C PRO A 110 -5.41 -23.53 -6.80
N ALA A 111 -4.18 -23.33 -7.25
CA ALA A 111 -3.68 -22.01 -7.63
C ALA A 111 -4.59 -21.38 -8.71
N GLN A 112 -5.03 -20.17 -8.47
CA GLN A 112 -5.81 -19.40 -9.42
C GLN A 112 -5.10 -18.06 -9.67
N ALA A 113 -4.92 -17.72 -10.95
CA ALA A 113 -4.26 -16.47 -11.33
C ALA A 113 -4.99 -15.23 -10.77
N ASP A 114 -6.32 -15.28 -10.69
CA ASP A 114 -7.15 -14.18 -10.20
C ASP A 114 -7.11 -14.04 -8.67
N ALA A 115 -6.72 -15.08 -7.95
CA ALA A 115 -6.60 -15.01 -6.49
C ALA A 115 -5.51 -14.00 -6.06
N ALA A 116 -4.47 -13.83 -6.87
CA ALA A 116 -3.44 -12.81 -6.65
C ALA A 116 -4.02 -11.38 -6.66
N LEU A 117 -5.06 -11.13 -7.45
CA LEU A 117 -5.72 -9.82 -7.51
C LEU A 117 -6.46 -9.51 -6.20
N LEU A 118 -6.97 -10.53 -5.51
CA LEU A 118 -7.70 -10.37 -4.26
C LEU A 118 -6.78 -10.01 -3.09
N ALA A 119 -5.48 -10.29 -3.21
CA ALA A 119 -4.48 -9.86 -2.24
C ALA A 119 -4.28 -8.34 -2.25
N HIS A 120 -4.56 -7.68 -3.37
CA HIS A 120 -4.35 -6.24 -3.56
C HIS A 120 -5.53 -5.36 -3.13
N GLY A 121 -6.37 -5.85 -2.24
CA GLY A 121 -7.47 -5.09 -1.67
C GLY A 121 -8.84 -5.42 -2.27
N PRO A 122 -9.91 -4.79 -1.78
CA PRO A 122 -11.27 -5.07 -2.22
C PRO A 122 -11.49 -4.61 -3.66
N VAL A 123 -12.34 -5.33 -4.38
CA VAL A 123 -12.86 -4.85 -5.65
C VAL A 123 -13.77 -3.66 -5.39
N LEU A 124 -13.40 -2.49 -5.91
CA LEU A 124 -14.17 -1.27 -5.77
C LEU A 124 -15.00 -1.02 -7.01
N ALA A 125 -16.30 -0.77 -6.83
CA ALA A 125 -17.15 -0.24 -7.87
C ALA A 125 -16.87 1.26 -8.03
N LEU A 126 -16.43 1.68 -9.21
CA LEU A 126 -16.11 3.08 -9.48
C LEU A 126 -17.09 3.65 -10.49
N ALA A 127 -17.60 4.86 -10.21
CA ALA A 127 -18.41 5.63 -11.15
C ALA A 127 -17.54 6.59 -11.97
N GLY A 128 -18.14 7.19 -13.00
CA GLY A 128 -17.48 8.27 -13.74
C GLY A 128 -17.53 9.61 -12.99
N ALA A 129 -16.60 10.52 -13.33
CA ALA A 129 -16.50 11.84 -12.68
C ALA A 129 -17.82 12.64 -12.75
N GLU A 130 -18.55 12.56 -13.85
CA GLU A 130 -19.84 13.24 -13.99
C GLU A 130 -20.88 12.74 -12.99
N TRP A 131 -20.88 11.44 -12.68
CA TRP A 131 -21.78 10.89 -11.67
C TRP A 131 -21.42 11.38 -10.26
N TYR A 132 -20.13 11.39 -9.92
CA TYR A 132 -19.67 11.91 -8.63
C TYR A 132 -20.03 13.38 -8.46
N ALA A 133 -19.79 14.22 -9.49
CA ALA A 133 -20.15 15.63 -9.47
C ALA A 133 -21.66 15.83 -9.30
N ALA A 134 -22.47 15.06 -10.02
CA ALA A 134 -23.94 15.17 -9.97
C ALA A 134 -24.53 14.67 -8.64
N SER A 135 -23.86 13.73 -7.95
CA SER A 135 -24.35 13.18 -6.68
C SER A 135 -24.40 14.18 -5.54
N GLY A 136 -23.58 15.24 -5.60
CA GLY A 136 -23.42 16.21 -4.52
C GLY A 136 -22.77 15.67 -3.24
N ALA A 137 -22.36 14.38 -3.22
CA ALA A 137 -21.78 13.74 -2.03
C ALA A 137 -20.45 14.37 -1.57
N PHE A 138 -19.74 15.01 -2.49
CA PHE A 138 -18.46 15.70 -2.25
C PHE A 138 -18.60 17.23 -2.23
N GLY A 139 -19.81 17.72 -2.02
CA GLY A 139 -20.12 19.14 -2.12
C GLY A 139 -20.20 19.63 -3.58
N PRO A 140 -20.15 20.95 -3.80
CA PRO A 140 -20.25 21.55 -5.13
C PRO A 140 -18.92 21.38 -5.91
N VAL A 141 -18.68 20.20 -6.47
CA VAL A 141 -17.51 19.93 -7.31
C VAL A 141 -17.90 19.92 -8.78
N ALA A 142 -17.07 20.53 -9.62
CA ALA A 142 -17.17 20.42 -11.08
C ALA A 142 -16.15 19.42 -11.59
N THR A 143 -16.50 18.67 -12.64
CA THR A 143 -15.49 17.82 -13.31
C THR A 143 -14.41 18.68 -13.94
N ALA A 144 -13.20 18.17 -14.04
CA ALA A 144 -12.09 18.89 -14.68
C ALA A 144 -12.41 19.26 -16.14
N ALA A 145 -13.17 18.40 -16.84
CA ALA A 145 -13.59 18.67 -18.23
C ALA A 145 -14.54 19.88 -18.36
N ARG A 146 -15.26 20.22 -17.30
CA ARG A 146 -16.17 21.38 -17.26
C ARG A 146 -15.61 22.59 -16.52
N SER A 147 -14.35 22.52 -16.09
CA SER A 147 -13.73 23.63 -15.38
C SER A 147 -13.59 24.87 -16.26
N PRO A 148 -13.97 26.05 -15.77
CA PRO A 148 -13.74 27.30 -16.50
C PRO A 148 -12.27 27.74 -16.44
N LEU A 149 -11.41 26.99 -15.74
CA LEU A 149 -10.00 27.33 -15.48
C LEU A 149 -9.04 26.26 -15.99
N PRO A 150 -8.94 26.03 -17.32
CA PRO A 150 -8.15 24.92 -17.87
C PRO A 150 -6.65 24.99 -17.51
N ALA A 151 -6.11 26.18 -17.31
CA ALA A 151 -4.73 26.34 -16.89
C ALA A 151 -4.50 25.83 -15.45
N VAL A 152 -5.47 26.04 -14.56
CA VAL A 152 -5.43 25.50 -13.18
C VAL A 152 -5.54 23.97 -13.23
N GLU A 153 -6.44 23.42 -14.03
CA GLU A 153 -6.58 21.96 -14.16
C GLU A 153 -5.28 21.30 -14.67
N LYS A 154 -4.60 21.94 -15.61
CA LYS A 154 -3.30 21.47 -16.10
C LYS A 154 -2.24 21.45 -14.98
N THR A 155 -2.22 22.50 -14.16
CA THR A 155 -1.29 22.60 -13.03
C THR A 155 -1.60 21.55 -11.97
N LEU A 156 -2.89 21.36 -11.61
CA LEU A 156 -3.32 20.35 -10.65
C LEU A 156 -2.94 18.94 -11.12
N LYS A 157 -3.18 18.65 -12.40
CA LYS A 157 -2.79 17.35 -12.96
C LYS A 157 -1.27 17.13 -12.89
N ALA A 158 -0.48 18.13 -13.31
CA ALA A 158 0.97 18.03 -13.27
C ALA A 158 1.50 17.83 -11.84
N HIS A 159 0.92 18.52 -10.86
CA HIS A 159 1.27 18.34 -9.45
C HIS A 159 0.91 16.94 -8.95
N MET A 160 -0.28 16.46 -9.30
CA MET A 160 -0.71 15.12 -8.90
C MET A 160 0.16 14.03 -9.54
N ASP A 161 0.49 14.16 -10.83
CA ASP A 161 1.38 13.24 -11.51
C ASP A 161 2.78 13.22 -10.86
N ASP A 162 3.34 14.38 -10.50
CA ASP A 162 4.63 14.49 -9.79
C ASP A 162 4.57 13.83 -8.41
N THR A 163 3.50 14.05 -7.66
CA THR A 163 3.29 13.43 -6.34
C THR A 163 3.17 11.92 -6.44
N VAL A 164 2.36 11.41 -7.39
CA VAL A 164 2.13 9.98 -7.57
C VAL A 164 3.39 9.25 -8.07
N VAL A 165 4.16 9.86 -8.97
CA VAL A 165 5.29 9.19 -9.65
C VAL A 165 6.61 9.47 -8.97
N GLY A 166 6.82 10.69 -8.49
CA GLY A 166 8.13 11.15 -8.05
C GLY A 166 8.32 11.30 -6.55
N LYS A 167 7.24 11.53 -5.81
CA LYS A 167 7.31 11.90 -4.38
C LYS A 167 6.52 10.98 -3.46
N ALA A 168 5.70 10.09 -4.03
CA ALA A 168 4.98 9.13 -3.21
C ALA A 168 5.98 8.25 -2.46
N GLY A 169 5.86 8.22 -1.14
CA GLY A 169 6.72 7.45 -0.28
C GLY A 169 6.63 5.96 -0.60
N LEU A 170 7.78 5.34 -0.81
CA LEU A 170 7.92 3.89 -0.82
C LEU A 170 8.67 3.46 0.43
N GLY A 171 8.45 2.22 0.84
CA GLY A 171 9.07 1.67 2.03
C GLY A 171 8.10 1.48 3.18
N PHE A 172 8.50 0.68 4.14
CA PHE A 172 7.66 0.27 5.26
C PHE A 172 7.04 1.46 6.02
N GLU A 173 7.83 2.49 6.25
CA GLU A 173 7.41 3.66 7.01
C GLU A 173 6.65 4.67 6.16
N ASN A 174 7.15 4.97 4.96
CA ASN A 174 6.74 6.15 4.21
C ASN A 174 5.66 5.89 3.15
N TYR A 175 5.24 4.64 2.94
CA TYR A 175 4.22 4.35 1.94
C TYR A 175 2.89 5.04 2.29
N GLY A 176 2.45 5.89 1.36
CA GLY A 176 1.26 6.72 1.52
C GLY A 176 1.55 8.17 1.92
N ASP A 177 2.78 8.47 2.32
CA ASP A 177 3.24 9.84 2.53
C ASP A 177 3.91 10.40 1.27
N HIS A 178 4.24 11.67 1.28
CA HIS A 178 5.04 12.30 0.25
C HIS A 178 6.15 13.14 0.86
N SER A 179 7.23 13.31 0.12
CA SER A 179 8.34 14.15 0.53
C SER A 179 8.18 15.55 -0.05
N SER A 180 8.45 16.56 0.76
CA SER A 180 8.59 17.95 0.31
C SER A 180 10.03 18.41 0.45
N SER A 181 10.37 19.51 -0.24
CA SER A 181 11.60 20.22 0.03
C SER A 181 11.47 20.89 1.40
N GLY A 182 12.32 20.48 2.35
CA GLY A 182 12.36 21.15 3.65
C GLY A 182 12.72 22.66 3.54
N TYR A 183 12.51 23.37 4.63
CA TYR A 183 12.85 24.79 4.72
C TYR A 183 14.35 25.07 4.58
N VAL A 184 15.19 24.03 4.72
CA VAL A 184 16.63 24.11 4.49
C VAL A 184 16.92 23.58 3.10
N LYS A 185 17.62 24.38 2.27
CA LYS A 185 17.99 23.99 0.92
C LYS A 185 18.72 22.64 0.89
N GLY A 186 18.19 21.71 0.10
CA GLY A 186 18.74 20.35 -0.05
C GLY A 186 18.27 19.35 1.01
N SER A 187 17.41 19.72 1.95
CA SER A 187 16.73 18.79 2.83
C SER A 187 15.40 18.33 2.23
N TYR A 188 15.08 17.06 2.44
CA TYR A 188 13.78 16.50 2.15
C TYR A 188 13.18 16.07 3.48
N LEU A 189 11.94 16.46 3.71
CA LEU A 189 11.17 16.06 4.88
C LEU A 189 9.97 15.23 4.41
N TRP A 190 9.59 14.27 5.20
CA TRP A 190 8.32 13.59 5.05
C TRP A 190 7.23 14.44 5.71
N ASP A 191 6.15 14.72 4.98
CA ASP A 191 5.14 15.66 5.40
C ASP A 191 4.10 15.02 6.34
N ASN A 192 4.11 13.70 6.48
CA ASN A 192 3.16 12.91 7.26
C ASN A 192 1.71 13.33 6.95
N ASN A 193 1.44 13.50 5.65
CA ASN A 193 0.16 13.97 5.10
C ASN A 193 -0.32 15.33 5.62
N GLU A 194 0.56 16.17 6.14
CA GLU A 194 0.24 17.57 6.40
C GLU A 194 -0.42 18.20 5.14
N TYR A 195 -1.39 19.07 5.32
CA TYR A 195 -2.20 19.66 4.24
C TYR A 195 -3.18 18.72 3.51
N ASP A 196 -3.61 17.64 4.16
CA ASP A 196 -4.71 16.79 3.69
C ASP A 196 -4.49 16.18 2.29
N LEU A 197 -3.31 15.65 2.01
CA LEU A 197 -3.04 14.94 0.76
C LEU A 197 -4.10 13.89 0.43
N PRO A 198 -4.60 13.06 1.39
CA PRO A 198 -5.66 12.08 1.09
C PRO A 198 -6.90 12.73 0.52
N ALA A 199 -7.38 13.81 1.13
CA ALA A 199 -8.58 14.53 0.68
C ALA A 199 -8.34 15.17 -0.70
N GLY A 200 -7.19 15.80 -0.90
CA GLY A 200 -6.82 16.39 -2.20
C GLY A 200 -6.79 15.36 -3.33
N ALA A 201 -6.18 14.20 -3.10
CA ALA A 201 -6.12 13.11 -4.07
C ALA A 201 -7.51 12.53 -4.37
N MET A 202 -8.36 12.35 -3.35
CA MET A 202 -9.73 11.87 -3.53
C MET A 202 -10.60 12.86 -4.30
N ILE A 203 -10.52 14.15 -4.03
CA ILE A 203 -11.22 15.18 -4.81
C ILE A 203 -10.73 15.22 -6.25
N HIS A 204 -9.42 15.08 -6.46
CA HIS A 204 -8.88 14.98 -7.82
C HIS A 204 -9.44 13.77 -8.56
N PHE A 205 -9.47 12.59 -7.94
CA PHE A 205 -10.11 11.40 -8.50
C PHE A 205 -11.57 11.63 -8.84
N VAL A 206 -12.36 12.17 -7.94
CA VAL A 206 -13.79 12.46 -8.13
C VAL A 206 -14.03 13.37 -9.33
N ARG A 207 -13.15 14.35 -9.54
CA ARG A 207 -13.26 15.33 -10.62
C ARG A 207 -12.74 14.84 -11.98
N THR A 208 -11.84 13.87 -11.99
CA THR A 208 -11.13 13.43 -13.21
C THR A 208 -11.36 11.97 -13.57
N GLY A 209 -11.68 11.11 -12.60
CA GLY A 209 -11.66 9.66 -12.76
C GLY A 209 -10.25 9.05 -12.73
N ASP A 210 -9.23 9.82 -12.32
CA ASP A 210 -7.83 9.36 -12.29
C ASP A 210 -7.60 8.30 -11.21
N ARG A 211 -7.39 7.07 -11.65
CA ARG A 211 -7.18 5.92 -10.74
C ARG A 211 -5.85 5.98 -10.00
N ALA A 212 -4.86 6.72 -10.49
CA ALA A 212 -3.60 6.89 -9.80
C ALA A 212 -3.80 7.79 -8.57
N ALA A 213 -4.59 8.86 -8.73
CA ALA A 213 -5.00 9.71 -7.60
C ALA A 213 -5.84 8.95 -6.56
N LEU A 214 -6.75 8.05 -7.01
CA LEU A 214 -7.49 7.18 -6.08
C LEU A 214 -6.55 6.30 -5.26
N ARG A 215 -5.58 5.64 -5.91
CA ARG A 215 -4.61 4.79 -5.19
C ARG A 215 -3.77 5.59 -4.20
N LEU A 216 -3.30 6.77 -4.60
CA LEU A 216 -2.58 7.67 -3.71
C LEU A 216 -3.44 8.06 -2.52
N GLY A 217 -4.67 8.51 -2.74
CA GLY A 217 -5.58 8.91 -1.68
C GLY A 217 -5.88 7.79 -0.68
N LEU A 218 -6.07 6.54 -1.17
CA LEU A 218 -6.27 5.37 -0.31
C LEU A 218 -5.00 5.05 0.49
N ALA A 219 -3.83 5.05 -0.15
CA ALA A 219 -2.57 4.78 0.53
C ALA A 219 -2.26 5.84 1.60
N SER A 220 -2.49 7.12 1.27
CA SER A 220 -2.29 8.23 2.20
C SER A 220 -3.27 8.19 3.38
N ALA A 221 -4.53 7.82 3.14
CA ALA A 221 -5.51 7.67 4.21
C ALA A 221 -5.17 6.51 5.17
N LEU A 222 -4.48 5.47 4.70
CA LEU A 222 -4.00 4.38 5.54
C LEU A 222 -2.69 4.71 6.27
N HIS A 223 -1.94 5.68 5.78
CA HIS A 223 -0.70 6.16 6.40
C HIS A 223 -0.98 7.12 7.55
N TYR A 224 -2.06 7.89 7.49
CA TYR A 224 -2.44 8.97 8.40
C TYR A 224 -2.63 8.58 9.88
#